data_66336a6a443a037cb6302c6137b7063b
#
_entry.id   66336a6a443a037cb6302c6137b7063b
#
_cell.length_a   1.000
_cell.length_b   1.000
_cell.length_c   1.000
_cell.angle_alpha   90.00
_cell.angle_beta   90.00
_cell.angle_gamma   90.00
#
_symmetry.space_group_name_H-M   'P 1'
#
loop_
_entity.id
_entity.type
_entity.pdbx_description
1 polymer ?
#
loop_
_entity_poly.entity_id
_entity_poly.type
_entity_poly.pdbx_seq_one_letter_code
_entity_poly.pdbx_strand_id
1 'polypeptide(L)' 'MNKETEFFIYLLEKYAEYKKISTTDVLNTLEQFDLTNFIYNMYERYHMEAIENAFKDIDDLIEEKRN' A
#
# COMPACT_ATOMS: atom_id res chain seq x y z
N MET A 1 7.53 2.38 17.58
CA MET A 1 7.03 1.73 16.34
C MET A 1 8.23 1.42 15.47
N ASN A 2 8.29 0.26 14.83
CA ASN A 2 9.44 -0.11 14.01
C ASN A 2 9.39 0.57 12.64
N LYS A 3 10.50 0.47 11.92
CA LYS A 3 10.65 1.13 10.61
C LYS A 3 9.62 0.63 9.60
N GLU A 4 9.35 -0.64 9.63
CA GLU A 4 8.42 -1.27 8.69
C GLU A 4 7.00 -0.73 8.89
N THR A 5 6.57 -0.62 10.13
CA THR A 5 5.24 -0.11 10.43
C THR A 5 5.13 1.38 10.12
N GLU A 6 6.16 2.15 10.45
CA GLU A 6 6.17 3.58 10.14
C GLU A 6 6.09 3.81 8.63
N PHE A 7 6.86 3.04 7.87
CA PHE A 7 6.83 3.14 6.42
C PHE A 7 5.47 2.72 5.86
N PHE A 8 4.89 1.65 6.41
CA PHE A 8 3.59 1.16 5.95
C PHE A 8 2.51 2.24 6.13
N ILE A 9 2.49 2.90 7.29
CA ILE A 9 1.55 3.97 7.54
C ILE A 9 1.76 5.13 6.57
N TYR A 10 3.01 5.52 6.36
CA TYR A 10 3.38 6.57 5.41
C TYR A 10 2.90 6.21 4.00
N LEU A 11 3.14 4.97 3.59
CA LEU A 11 2.74 4.49 2.26
C LEU A 11 1.22 4.55 2.09
N LEU A 12 0.47 4.10 3.10
CA LEU A 12 -1.00 4.15 3.04
C LEU A 12 -1.49 5.58 2.90
N GLU A 13 -0.91 6.51 3.67
CA GLU A 13 -1.30 7.91 3.62
C GLU A 13 -1.02 8.52 2.25
N LYS A 14 0.15 8.23 1.70
CA LYS A 14 0.55 8.78 0.39
C LYS A 14 -0.28 8.17 -0.74
N TYR A 15 -0.55 6.88 -0.66
CA TYR A 15 -1.39 6.22 -1.66
C TYR A 15 -2.82 6.77 -1.60
N ALA A 16 -3.34 7.01 -0.40
CA ALA A 16 -4.67 7.59 -0.21
C ALA A 16 -4.75 8.97 -0.86
N GLU A 17 -3.73 9.81 -0.65
CA GLU A 17 -3.66 11.13 -1.29
C GLU A 17 -3.66 11.00 -2.81
N TYR A 18 -2.86 10.07 -3.32
CA TYR A 18 -2.75 9.82 -4.76
C TYR A 18 -4.09 9.40 -5.36
N LYS A 19 -4.82 8.54 -4.67
CA LYS A 19 -6.13 8.06 -5.16
C LYS A 19 -7.28 8.98 -4.75
N LYS A 20 -7.03 9.98 -3.92
CA LYS A 20 -8.03 10.92 -3.42
C LYS A 20 -9.14 10.22 -2.64
N ILE A 21 -8.74 9.28 -1.79
CA ILE A 21 -9.63 8.58 -0.87
C ILE A 21 -9.03 8.62 0.52
N SER A 22 -9.75 8.14 1.53
CA SER A 22 -9.24 8.14 2.90
C SER A 22 -8.26 7.00 3.13
N THR A 23 -7.38 7.16 4.12
CA THR A 23 -6.47 6.09 4.52
C THR A 23 -7.26 4.87 4.98
N THR A 24 -8.39 5.08 5.67
CA THR A 24 -9.27 4.00 6.10
C THR A 24 -9.79 3.21 4.91
N ASP A 25 -10.18 3.90 3.83
CA ASP A 25 -10.67 3.23 2.62
C ASP A 25 -9.57 2.39 1.99
N VAL A 26 -8.32 2.89 1.97
CA VAL A 26 -7.18 2.13 1.45
C VAL A 26 -7.01 0.86 2.27
N LEU A 27 -6.97 0.99 3.60
CA LEU A 27 -6.75 -0.16 4.47
C LEU A 27 -7.87 -1.19 4.31
N ASN A 28 -9.11 -0.74 4.24
CA ASN A 28 -10.26 -1.63 4.05
C ASN A 28 -10.15 -2.39 2.72
N THR A 29 -9.71 -1.71 1.67
CA THR A 29 -9.52 -2.36 0.37
C THR A 29 -8.45 -3.43 0.43
N LEU A 30 -7.31 -3.13 1.07
CA LEU A 30 -6.24 -4.11 1.21
C LEU A 30 -6.70 -5.30 2.05
N GLU A 31 -7.46 -5.06 3.10
CA GLU A 31 -8.00 -6.13 3.93
C GLU A 31 -8.99 -6.99 3.14
N GLN A 32 -9.85 -6.35 2.36
CA GLN A 32 -10.83 -7.05 1.54
C GLN A 32 -10.17 -8.05 0.58
N PHE A 33 -9.03 -7.68 0.02
CA PHE A 33 -8.32 -8.50 -0.96
C PHE A 33 -7.16 -9.28 -0.34
N ASP A 34 -7.04 -9.25 0.99
CA ASP A 34 -6.01 -9.99 1.73
C ASP A 34 -4.60 -9.58 1.28
N LEU A 35 -4.40 -8.27 1.07
CA LEU A 35 -3.13 -7.74 0.60
C LEU A 35 -2.33 -7.02 1.67
N THR A 36 -2.91 -6.79 2.86
CA THR A 36 -2.27 -5.99 3.90
C THR A 36 -0.89 -6.51 4.27
N ASN A 37 -0.80 -7.80 4.60
CA ASN A 37 0.48 -8.40 5.00
C ASN A 37 1.47 -8.43 3.86
N PHE A 38 1.00 -8.69 2.65
CA PHE A 38 1.86 -8.69 1.48
C PHE A 38 2.53 -7.33 1.29
N ILE A 39 1.72 -6.26 1.32
CA ILE A 39 2.22 -4.89 1.13
C ILE A 39 3.16 -4.51 2.29
N TYR A 40 2.77 -4.85 3.53
CA TYR A 40 3.61 -4.58 4.69
C TYR A 40 5.00 -5.22 4.53
N ASN A 41 5.03 -6.45 4.03
CA ASN A 41 6.28 -7.21 3.89
C ASN A 41 7.13 -6.75 2.69
N MET A 42 6.63 -5.80 1.90
CA MET A 42 7.40 -5.24 0.79
C MET A 42 8.27 -4.06 1.19
N TYR A 43 8.46 -3.85 2.50
CA TYR A 43 9.25 -2.72 3.01
C TYR A 43 10.62 -2.61 2.36
N GLU A 44 11.36 -3.72 2.30
CA GLU A 44 12.74 -3.70 1.78
C GLU A 44 12.80 -3.14 0.37
N ARG A 45 11.84 -3.54 -0.46
CA ARG A 45 11.81 -3.10 -1.84
C ARG A 45 11.25 -1.67 -1.97
N TYR A 46 10.08 -1.44 -1.36
CA TYR A 46 9.35 -0.19 -1.58
C TYR A 46 10.08 1.02 -1.00
N HIS A 47 10.80 0.86 0.12
CA HIS A 47 11.47 2.02 0.73
C HIS A 47 12.74 2.41 -0.04
N MET A 48 13.22 1.55 -0.92
CA MET A 48 14.43 1.82 -1.71
C MET A 48 14.13 2.46 -3.06
N GLU A 49 12.88 2.49 -3.46
CA GLU A 49 12.46 3.00 -4.77
C GLU A 49 11.63 4.27 -4.62
N ALA A 50 11.33 4.92 -5.76
CA ALA A 50 10.37 6.01 -5.75
C ALA A 50 9.02 5.47 -5.32
N ILE A 51 8.30 6.21 -4.47
CA ILE A 51 7.05 5.72 -3.89
C ILE A 51 5.99 5.46 -4.96
N GLU A 52 6.09 6.13 -6.10
CA GLU A 52 5.18 5.92 -7.23
C GLU A 52 5.23 4.48 -7.76
N ASN A 53 6.38 3.83 -7.62
CA ASN A 53 6.50 2.42 -8.01
C ASN A 53 5.66 1.53 -7.11
N ALA A 54 5.61 1.84 -5.81
CA ALA A 54 4.75 1.12 -4.88
C ALA A 54 3.28 1.35 -5.22
N PHE A 55 2.91 2.58 -5.60
CA PHE A 55 1.54 2.89 -6.00
C PHE A 55 1.11 2.02 -7.18
N LYS A 56 1.98 1.91 -8.17
CA LYS A 56 1.68 1.10 -9.35
C LYS A 56 1.50 -0.37 -8.98
N ASP A 57 2.37 -0.89 -8.12
CA ASP A 57 2.26 -2.27 -7.64
C ASP A 57 0.94 -2.50 -6.92
N ILE A 58 0.56 -1.58 -6.03
CA ILE A 58 -0.70 -1.70 -5.28
C ILE A 58 -1.88 -1.69 -6.25
N ASP A 59 -1.89 -0.76 -7.21
CA ASP A 59 -2.95 -0.70 -8.21
C ASP A 59 -3.05 -2.00 -8.99
N ASP A 60 -1.92 -2.55 -9.43
CA ASP A 60 -1.89 -3.79 -10.20
C ASP A 60 -2.39 -4.97 -9.38
N LEU A 61 -1.98 -5.05 -8.11
CA LEU A 61 -2.40 -6.14 -7.22
C LEU A 61 -3.91 -6.10 -6.98
N ILE A 62 -4.46 -4.91 -6.73
CA ILE A 62 -5.89 -4.75 -6.52
C ILE A 62 -6.66 -5.15 -7.78
N GLU A 63 -6.17 -4.73 -8.94
CA GLU A 63 -6.81 -5.05 -10.21
C GLU A 63 -6.82 -6.55 -10.45
N GLU A 64 -5.72 -7.24 -10.18
CA GLU A 64 -5.64 -8.69 -10.30
C GLU A 64 -6.68 -9.39 -9.42
N LYS A 65 -6.84 -8.90 -8.18
CA LYS A 65 -7.78 -9.54 -7.24
C LYS A 65 -9.22 -9.30 -7.62
N ARG A 66 -9.51 -8.19 -8.31
CA ARG A 66 -10.88 -7.89 -8.77
C ARG A 66 -11.30 -8.77 -9.94
N ASN A 67 -10.35 -9.22 -10.72
CA ASN A 67 -10.59 -10.12 -11.84
C ASN A 67 -10.55 -11.58 -11.36
#